data_44fc0f9243be003b83d1d621ec60edc5
#
_entry.id   44fc0f9243be003b83d1d621ec60edc5
#
_cell.length_a   1.000
_cell.length_b   1.000
_cell.length_c   1.000
_cell.angle_alpha   90.00
_cell.angle_beta   90.00
_cell.angle_gamma   90.00
#
_symmetry.space_group_name_H-M   'P 1'
#
loop_
_entity.id
_entity.type
_entity.pdbx_description
1 polymer ?
#
loop_
_entity_poly.entity_id
_entity_poly.type
_entity_poly.pdbx_seq_one_letter_code
_entity_poly.pdbx_strand_id
1 'polypeptide(L)'
;MRVFVTVVDLGSQSAAADHLDLSRPVVSRYLAELEDWIGARLMHRTTRKLSLTAAGTEMLPRCRQMLELSNDMQAAVSEPDDAPRGLLRISVSTSFGQAQLADAMAAYVKRYPGVSIDLQMLDRTVNLVDERIDLAIRTSNDLDPNLIARRLTVCRSVICASPAYLREHPVPQRVEDLSQHNCLTHSYFGKSLWHFEEDGEPVSVPVQGNISANEASTLLRATIAGAGVAMLPSYQAGVHIHSGELVRLLPGAEPRQMNIYAVYASRKHMPATLRSMLDFLVLRFPEEPEWDVGL
;
A
#
# COMPACT_ATOMS: atom_id res chain seq x y z
N MET A 1 -2.32 -18.60 -23.78
CA MET A 1 -2.18 -18.21 -22.36
C MET A 1 -2.82 -16.87 -22.04
N ARG A 2 -2.44 -15.76 -22.71
CA ARG A 2 -3.03 -14.42 -22.46
C ARG A 2 -4.56 -14.45 -22.51
N VAL A 3 -5.16 -15.01 -23.55
CA VAL A 3 -6.62 -15.16 -23.66
C VAL A 3 -7.23 -15.90 -22.46
N PHE A 4 -6.63 -17.00 -22.02
CA PHE A 4 -7.12 -17.78 -20.88
C PHE A 4 -7.13 -16.93 -19.59
N VAL A 5 -6.01 -16.26 -19.28
CA VAL A 5 -5.90 -15.38 -18.10
C VAL A 5 -6.93 -14.26 -18.16
N THR A 6 -7.05 -13.55 -19.30
CA THR A 6 -8.03 -12.46 -19.48
C THR A 6 -9.46 -12.93 -19.33
N VAL A 7 -9.80 -14.12 -19.87
CA VAL A 7 -11.16 -14.70 -19.72
C VAL A 7 -11.47 -15.01 -18.26
N VAL A 8 -10.50 -15.50 -17.50
CA VAL A 8 -10.67 -15.75 -16.05
C VAL A 8 -10.83 -14.44 -15.27
N ASP A 9 -9.98 -13.45 -15.55
CA ASP A 9 -9.96 -12.17 -14.83
C ASP A 9 -11.25 -11.37 -15.07
N LEU A 10 -11.79 -11.38 -16.29
CA LEU A 10 -13.03 -10.67 -16.64
C LEU A 10 -14.30 -11.53 -16.47
N GLY A 11 -14.17 -12.82 -16.17
CA GLY A 11 -15.30 -13.73 -15.96
C GLY A 11 -16.17 -13.97 -17.21
N SER A 12 -15.73 -13.54 -18.41
CA SER A 12 -16.50 -13.61 -19.66
C SER A 12 -15.61 -13.68 -20.90
N GLN A 13 -15.94 -14.61 -21.82
CA GLN A 13 -15.25 -14.68 -23.11
C GLN A 13 -15.56 -13.47 -23.99
N SER A 14 -16.76 -12.90 -23.89
CA SER A 14 -17.13 -11.69 -24.67
C SER A 14 -16.37 -10.48 -24.15
N ALA A 15 -16.33 -10.26 -22.82
CA ALA A 15 -15.55 -9.19 -22.23
C ALA A 15 -14.03 -9.32 -22.53
N ALA A 16 -13.51 -10.55 -22.53
CA ALA A 16 -12.13 -10.81 -22.92
C ALA A 16 -11.87 -10.56 -24.41
N ALA A 17 -12.83 -10.85 -25.26
CA ALA A 17 -12.75 -10.55 -26.69
C ALA A 17 -12.67 -9.04 -26.93
N ASP A 18 -13.55 -8.27 -26.31
CA ASP A 18 -13.57 -6.80 -26.37
C ASP A 18 -12.27 -6.20 -25.81
N HIS A 19 -11.79 -6.71 -24.67
CA HIS A 19 -10.55 -6.24 -24.03
C HIS A 19 -9.29 -6.51 -24.86
N LEU A 20 -9.25 -7.64 -25.57
CA LEU A 20 -8.10 -8.05 -26.39
C LEU A 20 -8.20 -7.63 -27.85
N ASP A 21 -9.25 -6.90 -28.22
CA ASP A 21 -9.57 -6.52 -29.61
C ASP A 21 -9.64 -7.75 -30.55
N LEU A 22 -10.30 -8.81 -30.07
CA LEU A 22 -10.48 -10.08 -30.76
C LEU A 22 -11.99 -10.37 -30.96
N SER A 23 -12.31 -11.20 -31.93
CA SER A 23 -13.66 -11.76 -31.99
C SER A 23 -13.86 -12.93 -31.04
N ARG A 24 -15.08 -13.11 -30.50
CA ARG A 24 -15.40 -14.20 -29.58
C ARG A 24 -15.05 -15.60 -30.13
N PRO A 25 -15.26 -15.93 -31.47
CA PRO A 25 -14.80 -17.19 -32.03
C PRO A 25 -13.27 -17.39 -31.93
N VAL A 26 -12.49 -16.32 -32.07
CA VAL A 26 -11.01 -16.36 -31.91
C VAL A 26 -10.62 -16.65 -30.47
N VAL A 27 -11.26 -16.00 -29.50
CA VAL A 27 -11.06 -16.27 -28.06
C VAL A 27 -11.36 -17.75 -27.76
N SER A 28 -12.49 -18.28 -28.27
CA SER A 28 -12.85 -19.70 -28.05
C SER A 28 -11.84 -20.65 -28.68
N ARG A 29 -11.32 -20.33 -29.86
CA ARG A 29 -10.29 -21.12 -30.55
C ARG A 29 -8.98 -21.12 -29.75
N TYR A 30 -8.49 -19.98 -29.31
CA TYR A 30 -7.26 -19.91 -28.53
C TYR A 30 -7.35 -20.62 -27.18
N LEU A 31 -8.52 -20.64 -26.54
CA LEU A 31 -8.76 -21.44 -25.36
C LEU A 31 -8.67 -22.93 -25.68
N ALA A 32 -9.29 -23.39 -26.77
CA ALA A 32 -9.21 -24.80 -27.18
C ALA A 32 -7.79 -25.22 -27.53
N GLU A 33 -7.05 -24.41 -28.28
CA GLU A 33 -5.63 -24.65 -28.61
C GLU A 33 -4.76 -24.77 -27.35
N LEU A 34 -5.02 -23.93 -26.33
CA LEU A 34 -4.30 -24.01 -25.05
C LEU A 34 -4.66 -25.29 -24.27
N GLU A 35 -5.94 -25.66 -24.21
CA GLU A 35 -6.42 -26.89 -23.57
C GLU A 35 -5.84 -28.14 -24.26
N ASP A 36 -5.78 -28.13 -25.58
CA ASP A 36 -5.17 -29.23 -26.37
C ASP A 36 -3.67 -29.32 -26.12
N TRP A 37 -2.98 -28.17 -26.06
CA TRP A 37 -1.54 -28.15 -25.79
C TRP A 37 -1.21 -28.63 -24.37
N ILE A 38 -2.05 -28.31 -23.39
CA ILE A 38 -1.90 -28.77 -21.99
C ILE A 38 -2.36 -30.23 -21.83
N GLY A 39 -3.23 -30.70 -22.70
CA GLY A 39 -3.84 -32.05 -22.61
C GLY A 39 -4.95 -32.15 -21.59
N ALA A 40 -5.50 -31.00 -21.14
CA ALA A 40 -6.57 -30.94 -20.12
C ALA A 40 -7.50 -29.78 -20.34
N ARG A 41 -8.77 -29.96 -19.99
CA ARG A 41 -9.75 -28.88 -19.95
C ARG A 41 -9.45 -27.94 -18.79
N LEU A 42 -9.36 -26.64 -19.08
CA LEU A 42 -9.08 -25.61 -18.09
C LEU A 42 -10.34 -24.93 -17.56
N MET A 43 -11.43 -24.99 -18.35
CA MET A 43 -12.68 -24.31 -18.04
C MET A 43 -13.89 -25.23 -18.22
N HIS A 44 -14.88 -25.11 -17.34
CA HIS A 44 -16.16 -25.78 -17.51
C HIS A 44 -16.98 -25.10 -18.60
N ARG A 45 -17.50 -25.90 -19.54
CA ARG A 45 -18.39 -25.40 -20.61
C ARG A 45 -19.83 -25.35 -20.10
N THR A 46 -20.18 -24.38 -19.27
CA THR A 46 -21.57 -24.14 -18.92
C THR A 46 -21.98 -22.75 -19.41
N THR A 47 -23.22 -22.66 -19.94
CA THR A 47 -23.75 -21.43 -20.53
C THR A 47 -24.12 -20.35 -19.52
N ARG A 48 -24.07 -20.65 -18.21
CA ARG A 48 -24.56 -19.74 -17.15
C ARG A 48 -23.49 -19.19 -16.22
N LYS A 49 -22.34 -19.84 -16.06
CA LYS A 49 -21.25 -19.35 -15.20
C LYS A 49 -19.93 -19.93 -15.70
N LEU A 50 -18.97 -19.05 -15.89
CA LEU A 50 -17.62 -19.43 -16.22
C LEU A 50 -16.92 -19.87 -14.93
N SER A 51 -16.39 -21.09 -14.90
CA SER A 51 -15.64 -21.62 -13.77
C SER A 51 -14.43 -22.44 -14.23
N LEU A 52 -13.37 -22.40 -13.43
CA LEU A 52 -12.17 -23.19 -13.66
C LEU A 52 -12.40 -24.67 -13.29
N THR A 53 -11.75 -25.57 -14.01
CA THR A 53 -11.53 -26.96 -13.59
C THR A 53 -10.40 -27.01 -12.56
N ALA A 54 -10.16 -28.18 -11.94
CA ALA A 54 -9.00 -28.39 -11.08
C ALA A 54 -7.69 -28.09 -11.84
N ALA A 55 -7.56 -28.59 -13.09
CA ALA A 55 -6.44 -28.27 -13.97
C ALA A 55 -6.33 -26.77 -14.28
N GLY A 56 -7.47 -26.09 -14.52
CA GLY A 56 -7.50 -24.65 -14.73
C GLY A 56 -7.00 -23.86 -13.55
N THR A 57 -7.39 -24.25 -12.35
CA THR A 57 -6.94 -23.62 -11.09
C THR A 57 -5.43 -23.78 -10.90
N GLU A 58 -4.89 -24.97 -11.21
CA GLU A 58 -3.46 -25.23 -11.11
C GLU A 58 -2.64 -24.53 -12.20
N MET A 59 -3.17 -24.44 -13.42
CA MET A 59 -2.47 -23.88 -14.58
C MET A 59 -2.53 -22.35 -14.63
N LEU A 60 -3.53 -21.73 -14.03
CA LEU A 60 -3.70 -20.27 -14.05
C LEU A 60 -2.47 -19.51 -13.49
N PRO A 61 -1.90 -19.84 -12.33
CA PRO A 61 -0.69 -19.17 -11.84
C PRO A 61 0.52 -19.40 -12.76
N ARG A 62 0.66 -20.61 -13.33
CA ARG A 62 1.75 -20.92 -14.27
C ARG A 62 1.63 -20.13 -15.57
N CYS A 63 0.43 -20.02 -16.14
CA CYS A 63 0.19 -19.17 -17.31
C CYS A 63 0.55 -17.72 -17.06
N ARG A 64 0.25 -17.21 -15.88
CA ARG A 64 0.58 -15.84 -15.48
C ARG A 64 2.09 -15.63 -15.33
N GLN A 65 2.81 -16.57 -14.70
CA GLN A 65 4.27 -16.54 -14.62
C GLN A 65 4.94 -16.54 -16.00
N MET A 66 4.44 -17.34 -16.94
CA MET A 66 4.98 -17.37 -18.31
C MET A 66 4.72 -16.06 -19.05
N LEU A 67 3.56 -15.43 -18.83
CA LEU A 67 3.27 -14.10 -19.41
C LEU A 67 4.15 -13.00 -18.81
N GLU A 68 4.41 -13.06 -17.51
CA GLU A 68 5.34 -12.17 -16.81
C GLU A 68 6.76 -12.34 -17.36
N LEU A 69 7.24 -13.58 -17.47
CA LEU A 69 8.55 -13.86 -18.06
C LEU A 69 8.65 -13.37 -19.52
N SER A 70 7.59 -13.52 -20.31
CA SER A 70 7.54 -12.99 -21.68
C SER A 70 7.61 -11.46 -21.71
N ASN A 71 6.94 -10.80 -20.78
CA ASN A 71 7.00 -9.33 -20.65
C ASN A 71 8.41 -8.88 -20.19
N ASP A 72 9.02 -9.62 -19.26
CA ASP A 72 10.37 -9.35 -18.79
C ASP A 72 11.41 -9.54 -19.90
N MET A 73 11.26 -10.57 -20.75
CA MET A 73 12.11 -10.76 -21.94
C MET A 73 11.96 -9.59 -22.93
N GLN A 74 10.75 -9.11 -23.16
CA GLN A 74 10.51 -7.93 -24.00
C GLN A 74 11.10 -6.67 -23.38
N ALA A 75 10.98 -6.49 -22.06
CA ALA A 75 11.56 -5.37 -21.33
C ALA A 75 13.11 -5.42 -21.31
N ALA A 76 13.69 -6.62 -21.25
CA ALA A 76 15.16 -6.80 -21.23
C ALA A 76 15.84 -6.46 -22.58
N VAL A 77 15.08 -6.55 -23.68
CA VAL A 77 15.56 -6.22 -25.04
C VAL A 77 15.22 -4.77 -25.43
N SER A 78 14.38 -4.10 -24.68
CA SER A 78 14.03 -2.68 -24.90
C SER A 78 15.23 -1.81 -24.51
N GLU A 79 15.62 -0.89 -25.37
CA GLU A 79 16.70 0.05 -25.09
C GLU A 79 16.39 0.89 -23.83
N PRO A 80 17.42 1.39 -23.11
CA PRO A 80 17.25 2.21 -21.90
C PRO A 80 16.37 3.46 -22.07
N ASP A 81 16.01 3.81 -23.29
CA ASP A 81 15.27 5.02 -23.67
C ASP A 81 13.76 4.78 -23.89
N ASP A 82 13.26 3.56 -23.71
CA ASP A 82 11.83 3.31 -23.84
C ASP A 82 11.07 3.90 -22.63
N ALA A 83 10.19 4.84 -22.91
CA ALA A 83 9.32 5.45 -21.92
C ALA A 83 8.55 4.37 -21.13
N PRO A 84 8.45 4.49 -19.79
CA PRO A 84 7.72 3.54 -18.96
C PRO A 84 6.29 3.34 -19.45
N ARG A 85 5.83 2.08 -19.52
CA ARG A 85 4.47 1.74 -19.98
C ARG A 85 3.98 0.44 -19.34
N GLY A 86 2.66 0.26 -19.32
CA GLY A 86 2.01 -0.92 -18.78
C GLY A 86 1.43 -0.72 -17.39
N LEU A 87 0.91 -1.79 -16.79
CA LEU A 87 0.26 -1.76 -15.49
C LEU A 87 1.29 -1.95 -14.37
N LEU A 88 1.22 -1.11 -13.35
CA LEU A 88 1.98 -1.22 -12.10
C LEU A 88 1.01 -1.37 -10.93
N ARG A 89 1.10 -2.48 -10.20
CA ARG A 89 0.30 -2.75 -9.00
C ARG A 89 1.07 -2.35 -7.76
N ILE A 90 0.50 -1.39 -7.02
CA ILE A 90 1.13 -0.83 -5.83
C ILE A 90 0.24 -1.11 -4.62
N SER A 91 0.80 -1.71 -3.57
CA SER A 91 0.13 -1.83 -2.28
C SER A 91 0.68 -0.83 -1.28
N VAL A 92 -0.21 -0.20 -0.52
CA VAL A 92 0.14 0.84 0.46
C VAL A 92 -0.86 0.84 1.61
N SER A 93 -0.48 1.33 2.80
CA SER A 93 -1.45 1.58 3.88
C SER A 93 -2.48 2.64 3.46
N THR A 94 -3.70 2.48 3.92
CA THR A 94 -4.82 3.37 3.58
C THR A 94 -4.47 4.82 3.90
N SER A 95 -3.93 5.07 5.06
CA SER A 95 -3.59 6.42 5.52
C SER A 95 -2.55 7.12 4.66
N PHE A 96 -1.43 6.46 4.34
CA PHE A 96 -0.38 7.04 3.50
C PHE A 96 -0.80 7.12 2.03
N GLY A 97 -1.56 6.13 1.57
CA GLY A 97 -2.12 6.10 0.23
C GLY A 97 -3.00 7.32 -0.07
N GLN A 98 -3.90 7.65 0.86
CA GLN A 98 -4.82 8.78 0.73
C GLN A 98 -4.12 10.14 0.94
N ALA A 99 -3.24 10.23 1.94
CA ALA A 99 -2.67 11.52 2.32
C ALA A 99 -1.52 11.98 1.41
N GLN A 100 -0.76 11.05 0.83
CA GLN A 100 0.49 11.39 0.16
C GLN A 100 0.67 10.71 -1.21
N LEU A 101 0.33 9.42 -1.31
CA LEU A 101 0.67 8.65 -2.51
C LEU A 101 -0.27 8.94 -3.68
N ALA A 102 -1.54 9.25 -3.43
CA ALA A 102 -2.51 9.54 -4.49
C ALA A 102 -2.08 10.70 -5.38
N ASP A 103 -1.62 11.81 -4.79
CA ASP A 103 -1.13 12.98 -5.52
C ASP A 103 0.17 12.65 -6.28
N ALA A 104 1.06 11.87 -5.67
CA ALA A 104 2.27 11.40 -6.32
C ALA A 104 1.93 10.53 -7.55
N MET A 105 0.95 9.64 -7.46
CA MET A 105 0.50 8.82 -8.58
C MET A 105 -0.11 9.65 -9.70
N ALA A 106 -0.93 10.66 -9.37
CA ALA A 106 -1.48 11.60 -10.36
C ALA A 106 -0.37 12.34 -11.13
N ALA A 107 0.66 12.79 -10.42
CA ALA A 107 1.82 13.44 -11.04
C ALA A 107 2.63 12.46 -11.91
N TYR A 108 2.80 11.22 -11.46
CA TYR A 108 3.53 10.19 -12.19
C TYR A 108 2.85 9.80 -13.51
N VAL A 109 1.55 9.51 -13.51
CA VAL A 109 0.83 9.13 -14.74
C VAL A 109 0.72 10.30 -15.72
N LYS A 110 0.70 11.54 -15.22
CA LYS A 110 0.78 12.72 -16.08
C LYS A 110 2.13 12.80 -16.80
N ARG A 111 3.22 12.41 -16.13
CA ARG A 111 4.57 12.38 -16.71
C ARG A 111 4.77 11.19 -17.66
N TYR A 112 4.13 10.05 -17.37
CA TYR A 112 4.24 8.81 -18.14
C TYR A 112 2.87 8.28 -18.55
N PRO A 113 2.26 8.84 -19.61
CA PRO A 113 0.88 8.50 -20.02
C PRO A 113 0.66 7.04 -20.45
N GLY A 114 1.75 6.32 -20.77
CA GLY A 114 1.70 4.90 -21.10
C GLY A 114 1.58 3.96 -19.89
N VAL A 115 1.63 4.51 -18.66
CA VAL A 115 1.53 3.72 -17.43
C VAL A 115 0.13 3.79 -16.86
N SER A 116 -0.38 2.63 -16.45
CA SER A 116 -1.58 2.49 -15.62
C SER A 116 -1.17 2.04 -14.22
N ILE A 117 -1.83 2.56 -13.19
CA ILE A 117 -1.57 2.20 -11.79
C ILE A 117 -2.81 1.56 -11.20
N ASP A 118 -2.62 0.39 -10.57
CA ASP A 118 -3.59 -0.26 -9.70
C ASP A 118 -3.12 -0.08 -8.24
N LEU A 119 -3.79 0.81 -7.50
CA LEU A 119 -3.42 1.18 -6.15
C LEU A 119 -4.29 0.43 -5.13
N GLN A 120 -3.69 -0.51 -4.41
CA GLN A 120 -4.35 -1.34 -3.41
C GLN A 120 -4.06 -0.84 -2.00
N MET A 121 -5.10 -0.33 -1.33
CA MET A 121 -5.04 0.15 0.05
C MET A 121 -5.17 -1.03 1.01
N LEU A 122 -4.05 -1.48 1.60
CA LEU A 122 -4.01 -2.67 2.46
C LEU A 122 -3.18 -2.41 3.71
N ASP A 123 -3.85 -2.43 4.86
CA ASP A 123 -3.24 -2.21 6.18
C ASP A 123 -2.76 -3.53 6.84
N ARG A 124 -2.60 -4.59 6.07
CA ARG A 124 -2.01 -5.86 6.46
C ARG A 124 -0.73 -6.15 5.71
N THR A 125 0.06 -7.06 6.24
CA THR A 125 1.19 -7.61 5.48
C THR A 125 0.67 -8.37 4.25
N VAL A 126 1.31 -8.17 3.11
CA VAL A 126 0.98 -8.84 1.84
C VAL A 126 2.17 -9.67 1.38
N ASN A 127 1.88 -10.79 0.74
CA ASN A 127 2.88 -11.53 -0.03
C ASN A 127 2.91 -10.92 -1.45
N LEU A 128 4.02 -10.28 -1.81
CA LEU A 128 4.16 -9.58 -3.09
C LEU A 128 3.93 -10.50 -4.28
N VAL A 129 4.43 -11.73 -4.21
CA VAL A 129 4.36 -12.72 -5.30
C VAL A 129 2.95 -13.27 -5.43
N ASP A 130 2.38 -13.77 -4.34
CA ASP A 130 1.07 -14.42 -4.34
C ASP A 130 -0.06 -13.44 -4.69
N GLU A 131 0.05 -12.19 -4.22
CA GLU A 131 -0.93 -11.13 -4.45
C GLU A 131 -0.60 -10.27 -5.69
N ARG A 132 0.50 -10.58 -6.40
CA ARG A 132 0.94 -9.89 -7.63
C ARG A 132 1.09 -8.39 -7.45
N ILE A 133 1.75 -8.02 -6.39
CA ILE A 133 2.11 -6.65 -6.10
C ILE A 133 3.52 -6.40 -6.64
N ASP A 134 3.65 -5.44 -7.55
CA ASP A 134 4.95 -5.07 -8.13
C ASP A 134 5.77 -4.23 -7.14
N LEU A 135 5.08 -3.41 -6.35
CA LEU A 135 5.66 -2.48 -5.39
C LEU A 135 4.77 -2.39 -4.15
N ALA A 136 5.34 -2.53 -2.96
CA ALA A 136 4.65 -2.22 -1.71
C ALA A 136 5.30 -1.04 -1.01
N ILE A 137 4.50 -0.05 -0.61
CA ILE A 137 4.95 1.05 0.27
C ILE A 137 4.60 0.66 1.70
N ARG A 138 5.63 0.57 2.54
CA ARG A 138 5.49 0.05 3.91
C ARG A 138 6.15 0.97 4.92
N THR A 139 5.42 1.24 6.00
CA THR A 139 5.94 1.91 7.19
C THR A 139 6.37 0.85 8.19
N SER A 140 7.65 0.72 8.44
CA SER A 140 8.19 -0.29 9.36
C SER A 140 9.61 0.05 9.77
N ASN A 141 10.04 -0.45 10.92
CA ASN A 141 11.45 -0.52 11.32
C ASN A 141 11.97 -1.97 11.28
N ASP A 142 11.09 -2.93 10.99
CA ASP A 142 11.42 -4.35 10.88
C ASP A 142 10.80 -4.91 9.58
N LEU A 143 11.66 -5.13 8.60
CA LEU A 143 11.29 -5.66 7.29
C LEU A 143 11.77 -7.09 7.16
N ASP A 144 11.03 -7.90 6.40
CA ASP A 144 11.47 -9.24 6.03
C ASP A 144 12.82 -9.14 5.29
N PRO A 145 13.88 -9.79 5.79
CA PRO A 145 15.22 -9.74 5.21
C PRO A 145 15.32 -10.35 3.80
N ASN A 146 14.32 -11.12 3.37
CA ASN A 146 14.25 -11.69 2.02
C ASN A 146 13.69 -10.70 0.99
N LEU A 147 13.13 -9.59 1.41
CA LEU A 147 12.60 -8.56 0.53
C LEU A 147 13.65 -7.49 0.23
N ILE A 148 13.57 -6.91 -0.95
CA ILE A 148 14.38 -5.75 -1.28
C ILE A 148 13.61 -4.50 -0.89
N ALA A 149 14.23 -3.69 -0.07
CA ALA A 149 13.67 -2.45 0.39
C ALA A 149 14.55 -1.25 -0.02
N ARG A 150 13.91 -0.18 -0.47
CA ARG A 150 14.54 1.13 -0.67
C ARG A 150 13.85 2.13 0.25
N ARG A 151 14.59 2.73 1.19
CA ARG A 151 14.04 3.77 2.05
C ARG A 151 13.64 4.96 1.19
N LEU A 152 12.42 5.45 1.38
CA LEU A 152 11.89 6.63 0.72
C LEU A 152 12.04 7.86 1.63
N THR A 153 11.46 7.78 2.82
CA THR A 153 11.42 8.89 3.78
C THR A 153 11.14 8.37 5.19
N VAL A 154 10.94 9.27 6.13
CA VAL A 154 10.55 8.98 7.51
C VAL A 154 9.04 9.11 7.71
N CYS A 155 8.53 8.40 8.71
CA CYS A 155 7.19 8.55 9.24
C CYS A 155 7.31 8.96 10.71
N ARG A 156 7.13 10.23 10.99
CA ARG A 156 6.98 10.74 12.36
C ARG A 156 5.53 10.62 12.80
N SER A 157 5.32 10.52 14.09
CA SER A 157 4.00 10.54 14.71
C SER A 157 3.91 11.69 15.70
N VAL A 158 2.70 12.13 15.97
CA VAL A 158 2.40 13.14 16.99
C VAL A 158 1.33 12.61 17.93
N ILE A 159 1.41 13.01 19.20
CA ILE A 159 0.34 12.79 20.17
C ILE A 159 -0.63 13.95 20.05
N CYS A 160 -1.90 13.65 19.89
CA CYS A 160 -2.91 14.69 19.73
C CYS A 160 -4.28 14.28 20.31
N ALA A 161 -5.08 15.29 20.60
CA ALA A 161 -6.48 15.15 20.98
C ALA A 161 -7.28 16.32 20.44
N SER A 162 -8.61 16.20 20.37
CA SER A 162 -9.46 17.34 20.00
C SER A 162 -9.63 18.32 21.17
N PRO A 163 -9.88 19.61 20.89
CA PRO A 163 -10.23 20.57 21.94
C PRO A 163 -11.46 20.14 22.75
N ALA A 164 -12.39 19.38 22.15
CA ALA A 164 -13.56 18.86 22.84
C ALA A 164 -13.17 17.89 23.96
N TYR A 165 -12.29 16.94 23.69
CA TYR A 165 -11.78 16.01 24.68
C TYR A 165 -11.05 16.73 25.82
N LEU A 166 -10.20 17.72 25.48
CA LEU A 166 -9.38 18.45 26.45
C LEU A 166 -10.18 19.41 27.35
N ARG A 167 -11.43 19.73 27.02
CA ARG A 167 -12.30 20.47 27.95
C ARG A 167 -12.80 19.62 29.12
N GLU A 168 -12.84 18.30 28.95
CA GLU A 168 -13.39 17.36 29.94
C GLU A 168 -12.28 16.60 30.66
N HIS A 169 -11.05 16.66 30.17
CA HIS A 169 -9.90 15.93 30.69
C HIS A 169 -8.70 16.85 30.86
N PRO A 170 -7.84 16.65 31.89
CA PRO A 170 -6.64 17.44 32.06
C PRO A 170 -5.69 17.26 30.87
N VAL A 171 -4.97 18.30 30.49
CA VAL A 171 -3.94 18.20 29.43
C VAL A 171 -2.72 17.45 30.01
N PRO A 172 -2.28 16.34 29.39
CA PRO A 172 -1.10 15.62 29.86
C PRO A 172 0.14 16.51 29.76
N GLN A 173 0.93 16.54 30.83
CA GLN A 173 2.17 17.33 30.92
C GLN A 173 3.42 16.48 30.70
N ARG A 174 3.32 15.17 30.95
CA ARG A 174 4.40 14.18 30.78
C ARG A 174 3.84 12.93 30.12
N VAL A 175 4.72 12.12 29.56
CA VAL A 175 4.31 10.90 28.84
C VAL A 175 3.60 9.89 29.74
N GLU A 176 3.94 9.84 31.03
CA GLU A 176 3.29 8.92 31.98
C GLU A 176 1.82 9.26 32.21
N ASP A 177 1.42 10.53 32.05
CA ASP A 177 0.04 10.97 32.23
C ASP A 177 -0.90 10.31 31.21
N LEU A 178 -0.35 9.85 30.06
CA LEU A 178 -1.11 9.12 29.04
C LEU A 178 -1.77 7.86 29.56
N SER A 179 -1.20 7.25 30.59
CA SER A 179 -1.79 6.05 31.26
C SER A 179 -3.16 6.32 31.88
N GLN A 180 -3.49 7.59 32.15
CA GLN A 180 -4.77 8.03 32.72
C GLN A 180 -5.77 8.51 31.67
N HIS A 181 -5.38 8.53 30.40
CA HIS A 181 -6.23 8.94 29.28
C HIS A 181 -6.83 7.75 28.54
N ASN A 182 -7.95 8.00 27.86
CA ASN A 182 -8.47 7.07 26.87
C ASN A 182 -7.60 7.16 25.60
N CYS A 183 -6.63 6.27 25.47
CA CYS A 183 -5.69 6.25 24.34
C CYS A 183 -6.23 5.37 23.21
N LEU A 184 -6.51 5.98 22.07
CA LEU A 184 -6.97 5.27 20.86
C LEU A 184 -5.78 4.60 20.21
N THR A 185 -5.79 3.26 20.11
CA THR A 185 -4.60 2.49 19.79
C THR A 185 -4.65 1.87 18.39
N HIS A 186 -3.49 1.85 17.71
CA HIS A 186 -3.35 1.11 16.47
C HIS A 186 -3.08 -0.37 16.73
N SER A 187 -3.82 -1.27 16.07
CA SER A 187 -3.78 -2.71 16.36
C SER A 187 -2.41 -3.36 16.09
N TYR A 188 -1.62 -2.81 15.18
CA TYR A 188 -0.29 -3.32 14.83
C TYR A 188 0.86 -2.51 15.44
N PHE A 189 0.63 -1.24 15.79
CA PHE A 189 1.67 -0.32 16.28
C PHE A 189 1.22 0.31 17.60
N GLY A 190 1.91 -0.04 18.69
CA GLY A 190 1.63 0.58 19.98
C GLY A 190 0.27 0.24 20.57
N LYS A 191 -0.18 -1.02 20.45
CA LYS A 191 -1.49 -1.45 20.96
C LYS A 191 -1.66 -1.24 22.46
N SER A 192 -0.61 -1.43 23.24
CA SER A 192 -0.64 -1.33 24.70
C SER A 192 0.57 -0.62 25.30
N LEU A 193 1.54 -0.26 24.46
CA LEU A 193 2.77 0.38 24.87
C LEU A 193 3.20 1.38 23.80
N TRP A 194 3.30 2.64 24.17
CA TRP A 194 3.83 3.68 23.30
C TRP A 194 5.29 3.96 23.64
N HIS A 195 6.11 4.09 22.62
CA HIS A 195 7.53 4.34 22.74
C HIS A 195 7.85 5.76 22.31
N PHE A 196 8.63 6.45 23.14
CA PHE A 196 9.07 7.82 22.94
C PHE A 196 10.58 7.91 23.05
N GLU A 197 11.11 9.01 22.60
CA GLU A 197 12.44 9.51 22.92
C GLU A 197 12.26 10.84 23.65
N GLU A 198 12.80 10.94 24.86
CA GLU A 198 12.77 12.14 25.71
C GLU A 198 14.18 12.44 26.17
N ASP A 199 14.71 13.61 25.84
CA ASP A 199 16.11 14.01 26.11
C ASP A 199 17.17 13.01 25.60
N GLY A 200 16.87 12.29 24.50
CA GLY A 200 17.75 11.27 23.91
C GLY A 200 17.68 9.89 24.58
N GLU A 201 16.82 9.72 25.59
CA GLU A 201 16.62 8.45 26.27
C GLU A 201 15.28 7.81 25.85
N PRO A 202 15.25 6.48 25.63
CA PRO A 202 14.02 5.78 25.28
C PRO A 202 13.09 5.64 26.49
N VAL A 203 11.86 6.13 26.35
CA VAL A 203 10.80 6.01 27.35
C VAL A 203 9.64 5.20 26.76
N SER A 204 9.05 4.32 27.57
CA SER A 204 7.92 3.51 27.18
C SER A 204 6.78 3.62 28.18
N VAL A 205 5.59 3.95 27.70
CA VAL A 205 4.42 4.18 28.54
C VAL A 205 3.33 3.18 28.21
N PRO A 206 2.79 2.45 29.20
CA PRO A 206 1.63 1.61 29.00
C PRO A 206 0.40 2.49 28.74
N VAL A 207 -0.35 2.17 27.69
CA VAL A 207 -1.56 2.89 27.31
C VAL A 207 -2.72 1.92 27.19
N GLN A 208 -3.93 2.43 27.45
CA GLN A 208 -5.17 1.68 27.28
C GLN A 208 -6.27 2.60 26.76
N GLY A 209 -7.22 2.01 26.07
CA GLY A 209 -8.37 2.74 25.56
C GLY A 209 -9.46 1.81 25.05
N ASN A 210 -10.59 2.39 24.71
CA ASN A 210 -11.80 1.67 24.32
C ASN A 210 -12.01 1.57 22.80
N ILE A 211 -11.12 2.19 22.01
CA ILE A 211 -11.11 2.08 20.53
C ILE A 211 -9.73 1.65 20.08
N SER A 212 -9.71 0.58 19.29
CA SER A 212 -8.51 0.12 18.58
C SER A 212 -8.87 -0.14 17.11
N ALA A 213 -8.03 0.32 16.21
CA ALA A 213 -8.20 0.09 14.76
C ALA A 213 -6.87 -0.29 14.11
N ASN A 214 -6.95 -1.00 13.00
CA ASN A 214 -5.79 -1.36 12.18
C ASN A 214 -5.47 -0.32 11.10
N GLU A 215 -6.14 0.84 11.14
CA GLU A 215 -6.06 1.89 10.14
C GLU A 215 -6.10 3.27 10.82
N ALA A 216 -5.10 4.10 10.50
CA ALA A 216 -4.88 5.37 11.21
C ALA A 216 -5.94 6.45 10.91
N SER A 217 -6.58 6.45 9.72
CA SER A 217 -7.63 7.43 9.41
C SER A 217 -8.88 7.21 10.27
N THR A 218 -9.16 5.98 10.66
CA THR A 218 -10.24 5.66 11.61
C THR A 218 -9.95 6.26 12.99
N LEU A 219 -8.71 6.10 13.47
CA LEU A 219 -8.28 6.69 14.74
C LEU A 219 -8.29 8.24 14.68
N LEU A 220 -7.83 8.82 13.57
CA LEU A 220 -7.90 10.25 13.33
C LEU A 220 -9.34 10.78 13.47
N ARG A 221 -10.29 10.13 12.80
CA ARG A 221 -11.71 10.55 12.86
C ARG A 221 -12.29 10.43 14.28
N ALA A 222 -11.97 9.34 14.99
CA ALA A 222 -12.39 9.16 16.37
C ALA A 222 -11.78 10.22 17.30
N THR A 223 -10.50 10.60 17.08
CA THR A 223 -9.81 11.64 17.84
C THR A 223 -10.45 13.01 17.63
N ILE A 224 -10.74 13.39 16.39
CA ILE A 224 -11.44 14.63 16.03
C ILE A 224 -12.83 14.66 16.69
N ALA A 225 -13.54 13.54 16.73
CA ALA A 225 -14.83 13.40 17.37
C ALA A 225 -14.78 13.46 18.91
N GLY A 226 -13.59 13.56 19.52
CA GLY A 226 -13.44 13.73 20.97
C GLY A 226 -13.38 12.43 21.74
N ALA A 227 -13.11 11.30 21.10
CA ALA A 227 -13.10 9.99 21.77
C ALA A 227 -11.90 9.80 22.69
N GLY A 228 -10.78 10.50 22.49
CA GLY A 228 -9.57 10.29 23.29
C GLY A 228 -8.32 10.95 22.73
N VAL A 229 -7.18 10.47 23.24
CA VAL A 229 -5.82 10.82 22.77
C VAL A 229 -5.37 9.77 21.77
N ALA A 230 -4.73 10.18 20.67
CA ALA A 230 -4.16 9.26 19.71
C ALA A 230 -2.71 9.62 19.37
N MET A 231 -1.94 8.58 19.03
CA MET A 231 -0.66 8.69 18.35
C MET A 231 -0.89 8.51 16.85
N LEU A 232 -0.77 9.58 16.09
CA LEU A 232 -1.10 9.60 14.66
C LEU A 232 0.10 9.99 13.81
N PRO A 233 0.22 9.45 12.58
CA PRO A 233 1.23 9.92 11.64
C PRO A 233 1.10 11.42 11.38
N SER A 234 2.24 12.12 11.38
CA SER A 234 2.30 13.58 11.16
C SER A 234 1.68 14.00 9.83
N TYR A 235 1.86 13.21 8.75
CA TYR A 235 1.28 13.45 7.44
C TYR A 235 -0.26 13.44 7.42
N GLN A 236 -0.91 12.89 8.45
CA GLN A 236 -2.37 12.94 8.62
C GLN A 236 -2.79 14.00 9.64
N ALA A 237 -2.14 14.00 10.81
CA ALA A 237 -2.53 14.86 11.91
C ALA A 237 -2.20 16.33 11.63
N GLY A 238 -1.16 16.62 10.85
CA GLY A 238 -0.64 17.97 10.64
C GLY A 238 -1.67 18.96 10.15
N VAL A 239 -2.44 18.62 9.12
CA VAL A 239 -3.48 19.50 8.58
C VAL A 239 -4.57 19.83 9.61
N HIS A 240 -4.92 18.89 10.48
CA HIS A 240 -5.92 19.06 11.53
C HIS A 240 -5.38 19.82 12.76
N ILE A 241 -4.07 19.73 12.99
CA ILE A 241 -3.39 20.55 14.01
C ILE A 241 -3.33 22.00 13.55
N HIS A 242 -2.93 22.25 12.30
CA HIS A 242 -2.89 23.61 11.74
C HIS A 242 -4.29 24.26 11.65
N SER A 243 -5.34 23.48 11.40
CA SER A 243 -6.72 23.99 11.41
C SER A 243 -7.31 24.19 12.80
N GLY A 244 -6.67 23.68 13.86
CA GLY A 244 -7.16 23.71 15.23
C GLY A 244 -8.22 22.68 15.58
N GLU A 245 -8.51 21.74 14.69
CA GLU A 245 -9.38 20.57 14.97
C GLU A 245 -8.71 19.60 15.96
N LEU A 246 -7.39 19.55 15.95
CA LEU A 246 -6.58 18.80 16.90
C LEU A 246 -5.55 19.71 17.57
N VAL A 247 -5.20 19.36 18.78
CA VAL A 247 -4.12 20.00 19.56
C VAL A 247 -3.00 18.98 19.70
N ARG A 248 -1.77 19.35 19.32
CA ARG A 248 -0.57 18.58 19.61
C ARG A 248 -0.31 18.59 21.11
N LEU A 249 -0.06 17.42 21.67
CA LEU A 249 0.25 17.21 23.07
C LEU A 249 1.71 16.80 23.21
N LEU A 250 2.31 17.07 24.35
CA LEU A 250 3.67 16.61 24.71
C LEU A 250 4.72 16.97 23.63
N PRO A 251 4.88 18.23 23.25
CA PRO A 251 5.77 18.61 22.15
C PRO A 251 7.26 18.31 22.40
N GLY A 252 7.66 18.05 23.67
CA GLY A 252 9.03 17.65 24.06
C GLY A 252 9.28 16.15 24.06
N ALA A 253 8.24 15.34 23.85
CA ALA A 253 8.36 13.88 23.82
C ALA A 253 8.02 13.37 22.41
N GLU A 254 9.02 12.88 21.70
CA GLU A 254 8.83 12.43 20.33
C GLU A 254 8.50 10.93 20.28
N PRO A 255 7.36 10.53 19.70
CA PRO A 255 7.09 9.11 19.43
C PRO A 255 8.19 8.52 18.57
N ARG A 256 8.54 7.26 18.84
CA ARG A 256 9.58 6.55 18.09
C ARG A 256 9.31 6.62 16.59
N GLN A 257 10.27 7.20 15.87
CA GLN A 257 10.20 7.36 14.42
C GLN A 257 10.20 6.00 13.70
N MET A 258 9.44 5.91 12.64
CA MET A 258 9.43 4.81 11.69
C MET A 258 9.98 5.26 10.33
N ASN A 259 10.30 4.30 9.47
CA ASN A 259 10.72 4.58 8.11
C ASN A 259 9.66 4.11 7.11
N ILE A 260 9.55 4.82 5.99
CA ILE A 260 8.72 4.43 4.86
C ILE A 260 9.63 3.85 3.78
N TYR A 261 9.31 2.63 3.35
CA TYR A 261 10.09 1.90 2.35
C TYR A 261 9.25 1.57 1.13
N ALA A 262 9.89 1.59 -0.01
CA ALA A 262 9.48 0.92 -1.23
C ALA A 262 10.06 -0.51 -1.20
N VAL A 263 9.18 -1.51 -1.19
CA VAL A 263 9.53 -2.93 -1.07
C VAL A 263 9.11 -3.66 -2.34
N TYR A 264 10.01 -4.47 -2.89
CA TYR A 264 9.77 -5.21 -4.14
C TYR A 264 10.56 -6.53 -4.16
N ALA A 265 10.15 -7.46 -5.03
CA ALA A 265 10.61 -8.84 -4.95
C ALA A 265 12.03 -9.07 -5.51
N SER A 266 12.46 -8.35 -6.55
CA SER A 266 13.75 -8.62 -7.21
C SER A 266 14.38 -7.37 -7.84
N ARG A 267 15.74 -7.32 -7.82
CA ARG A 267 16.52 -6.35 -8.60
C ARG A 267 16.84 -6.86 -10.00
N LYS A 268 16.78 -8.18 -10.21
CA LYS A 268 17.07 -8.77 -11.52
C LYS A 268 15.86 -8.56 -12.44
N HIS A 269 16.13 -8.14 -13.66
CA HIS A 269 15.11 -7.94 -14.70
C HIS A 269 13.98 -6.98 -14.26
N MET A 270 14.34 -5.92 -13.49
CA MET A 270 13.38 -4.93 -13.04
C MET A 270 12.76 -4.20 -14.25
N PRO A 271 11.41 -4.23 -14.41
CA PRO A 271 10.73 -3.50 -15.47
C PRO A 271 11.04 -2.00 -15.43
N ALA A 272 11.13 -1.37 -16.62
CA ALA A 272 11.39 0.07 -16.72
C ALA A 272 10.36 0.90 -15.94
N THR A 273 9.09 0.46 -15.91
CA THR A 273 8.01 1.08 -15.16
C THR A 273 8.26 1.05 -13.64
N LEU A 274 8.70 -0.07 -13.08
CA LEU A 274 9.03 -0.18 -11.65
C LEU A 274 10.26 0.65 -11.31
N ARG A 275 11.31 0.61 -12.16
CA ARG A 275 12.53 1.40 -11.96
C ARG A 275 12.24 2.89 -11.94
N SER A 276 11.52 3.40 -12.95
CA SER A 276 11.18 4.82 -13.03
C SER A 276 10.26 5.26 -11.90
N MET A 277 9.34 4.39 -11.42
CA MET A 277 8.52 4.66 -10.26
C MET A 277 9.36 4.79 -8.99
N LEU A 278 10.31 3.88 -8.75
CA LEU A 278 11.21 3.97 -7.60
C LEU A 278 12.03 5.25 -7.60
N ASP A 279 12.56 5.65 -8.76
CA ASP A 279 13.33 6.89 -8.89
C ASP A 279 12.45 8.13 -8.70
N PHE A 280 11.22 8.10 -9.22
CA PHE A 280 10.24 9.15 -9.01
C PHE A 280 9.87 9.31 -7.53
N LEU A 281 9.59 8.20 -6.82
CA LEU A 281 9.21 8.23 -5.40
C LEU A 281 10.33 8.76 -4.50
N VAL A 282 11.58 8.39 -4.78
CA VAL A 282 12.73 8.92 -4.02
C VAL A 282 12.88 10.42 -4.19
N LEU A 283 12.64 10.95 -5.39
CA LEU A 283 12.65 12.39 -5.62
C LEU A 283 11.44 13.11 -5.01
N ARG A 284 10.30 12.43 -4.95
CA ARG A 284 9.04 13.00 -4.45
C ARG A 284 8.97 13.05 -2.93
N PHE A 285 9.62 12.09 -2.25
CA PHE A 285 9.62 11.98 -0.81
C PHE A 285 11.04 12.20 -0.27
N PRO A 286 11.39 13.45 0.08
CA PRO A 286 12.70 13.78 0.64
C PRO A 286 12.88 13.18 2.03
N GLU A 287 14.11 13.14 2.52
CA GLU A 287 14.44 12.64 3.85
C GLU A 287 13.75 13.43 4.95
N GLU A 288 13.65 14.74 4.81
CA GLU A 288 12.86 15.64 5.65
C GLU A 288 11.57 16.02 4.90
N PRO A 289 10.45 15.38 5.21
CA PRO A 289 9.21 15.58 4.45
C PRO A 289 8.53 16.92 4.81
N GLU A 290 7.96 17.56 3.78
CA GLU A 290 7.28 18.85 3.90
C GLU A 290 6.11 18.85 4.88
N TRP A 291 5.45 17.71 5.07
CA TRP A 291 4.31 17.58 6.00
C TRP A 291 4.69 17.66 7.48
N ASP A 292 5.98 17.61 7.83
CA ASP A 292 6.46 17.76 9.20
C ASP A 292 6.80 19.21 9.53
N VAL A 293 6.79 20.11 8.54
CA VAL A 293 7.13 21.52 8.76
C VAL A 293 6.09 22.21 9.62
N GLY A 294 6.53 22.76 10.76
CA GLY A 294 5.67 23.50 11.69
C GLY A 294 4.86 22.61 12.66
N LEU A 295 5.22 21.33 12.74
CA LEU A 295 4.67 20.42 13.76
C LEU A 295 5.57 20.31 14.99
#